data_4e9e687e6242f860450532883c22540c
#
_entry.id   4e9e687e6242f860450532883c22540c
#
_cell.length_a   1.000
_cell.length_b   1.000
_cell.length_c   1.000
_cell.angle_alpha   90.00
_cell.angle_beta   90.00
_cell.angle_gamma   90.00
#
_symmetry.space_group_name_H-M   'P 1'
#
loop_
_entity.id
_entity.type
_entity.pdbx_description
1 polymer ?
#
loop_
_entity_poly.entity_id
_entity_poly.type
_entity_poly.pdbx_seq_one_letter_code
_entity_poly.pdbx_strand_id
1 'polypeptide(L)'
;IFGTLHPIPKPRGDNYVKGLLTLLRTFIIWANKTGKTQYNPFKDRQIPECVYGTPIFITDEERRIIYEKDLSYDKRLEQQRDIFIFQCYIGCRVSDLYSMRQSNIITERTSRGDRKLINYIPRKTKEGNPITVSVPLSETALKIVKKYEYMQNEVLVDNRYSKENKNKAIKVKPSTKSDAPIFPLIAQQRYNEYIKEVFKASGITRSVSLINPTTGEIEQKSIADVASSHMARRTFVGNLYNKVQDPNLVGSLSGHKEGSRAFARYRTINIDIKADLIDKM
;
A
#
# COMPACT_ATOMS: atom_id res chain seq x y z
N ILE A 1 -22.17 -18.46 -37.91
CA ILE A 1 -22.31 -18.56 -36.46
C ILE A 1 -20.92 -18.35 -35.87
N PHE A 2 -20.58 -17.13 -35.52
CA PHE A 2 -19.32 -16.82 -34.84
C PHE A 2 -19.52 -17.09 -33.35
N GLY A 3 -19.08 -18.26 -32.87
CA GLY A 3 -18.97 -18.54 -31.47
C GLY A 3 -17.91 -17.63 -30.85
N THR A 4 -18.33 -16.66 -30.06
CA THR A 4 -17.44 -15.93 -29.20
C THR A 4 -16.81 -16.93 -28.24
N LEU A 5 -15.53 -17.23 -28.44
CA LEU A 5 -14.72 -17.99 -27.48
C LEU A 5 -14.68 -17.19 -26.16
N HIS A 6 -15.59 -17.49 -25.25
CA HIS A 6 -15.49 -16.97 -23.90
C HIS A 6 -14.21 -17.53 -23.26
N PRO A 7 -13.32 -16.70 -22.74
CA PRO A 7 -12.13 -17.19 -22.06
C PRO A 7 -12.56 -18.12 -20.91
N ILE A 8 -11.87 -19.28 -20.79
CA ILE A 8 -12.13 -20.24 -19.71
C ILE A 8 -12.02 -19.48 -18.38
N PRO A 9 -13.08 -19.50 -17.54
CA PRO A 9 -13.05 -18.81 -16.27
C PRO A 9 -11.88 -19.30 -15.41
N LYS A 10 -11.03 -18.39 -14.95
CA LYS A 10 -9.96 -18.75 -14.02
C LYS A 10 -10.57 -19.11 -12.64
N PRO A 11 -10.09 -20.17 -11.99
CA PRO A 11 -10.55 -20.52 -10.64
C PRO A 11 -10.32 -19.35 -9.68
N ARG A 12 -11.24 -19.16 -8.75
CA ARG A 12 -11.19 -18.11 -7.73
C ARG A 12 -10.78 -18.70 -6.40
N GLY A 13 -9.89 -18.02 -5.68
CA GLY A 13 -9.47 -18.49 -4.36
C GLY A 13 -10.56 -18.31 -3.30
N ASP A 14 -10.45 -19.05 -2.22
CA ASP A 14 -11.42 -19.14 -1.11
C ASP A 14 -11.75 -17.76 -0.51
N ASN A 15 -10.76 -16.90 -0.36
CA ASN A 15 -10.97 -15.54 0.15
C ASN A 15 -11.90 -14.70 -0.74
N TYR A 16 -11.87 -14.92 -2.06
CA TYR A 16 -12.79 -14.27 -2.99
C TYR A 16 -14.20 -14.80 -2.85
N VAL A 17 -14.36 -16.13 -2.81
CA VAL A 17 -15.66 -16.79 -2.60
C VAL A 17 -16.28 -16.36 -1.28
N LYS A 18 -15.48 -16.33 -0.20
CA LYS A 18 -15.90 -15.81 1.09
C LYS A 18 -16.39 -14.35 1.02
N GLY A 19 -15.68 -13.51 0.26
CA GLY A 19 -16.09 -12.12 0.06
C GLY A 19 -17.49 -12.03 -0.55
N LEU A 20 -17.79 -12.83 -1.57
CA LEU A 20 -19.11 -12.93 -2.20
C LEU A 20 -20.17 -13.45 -1.21
N LEU A 21 -19.87 -14.51 -0.46
CA LEU A 21 -20.78 -15.06 0.54
C LEU A 21 -21.09 -14.06 1.65
N THR A 22 -20.10 -13.27 2.07
CA THR A 22 -20.29 -12.19 3.06
C THR A 22 -21.20 -11.09 2.53
N LEU A 23 -21.03 -10.70 1.28
CA LEU A 23 -21.90 -9.72 0.63
C LEU A 23 -23.34 -10.23 0.52
N LEU A 24 -23.51 -11.47 0.05
CA LEU A 24 -24.83 -12.12 -0.04
C LEU A 24 -25.49 -12.24 1.34
N ARG A 25 -24.76 -12.66 2.36
CA ARG A 25 -25.26 -12.70 3.74
C ARG A 25 -25.75 -11.33 4.22
N THR A 26 -24.97 -10.28 3.95
CA THR A 26 -25.36 -8.90 4.33
C THR A 26 -26.66 -8.49 3.65
N PHE A 27 -26.80 -8.80 2.36
CA PHE A 27 -28.05 -8.56 1.60
C PHE A 27 -29.24 -9.34 2.18
N ILE A 28 -29.09 -10.62 2.47
CA ILE A 28 -30.16 -11.44 3.04
C ILE A 28 -30.57 -10.94 4.42
N ILE A 29 -29.61 -10.56 5.28
CA ILE A 29 -29.92 -9.96 6.60
C ILE A 29 -30.73 -8.66 6.44
N TRP A 30 -30.35 -7.80 5.49
CA TRP A 30 -31.10 -6.59 5.19
C TRP A 30 -32.52 -6.92 4.69
N ALA A 31 -32.66 -7.84 3.74
CA ALA A 31 -33.95 -8.25 3.19
C ALA A 31 -34.88 -8.84 4.28
N ASN A 32 -34.33 -9.62 5.22
CA ASN A 32 -35.07 -10.14 6.37
C ASN A 32 -35.54 -8.99 7.30
N LYS A 33 -34.64 -8.07 7.65
CA LYS A 33 -34.97 -6.93 8.53
C LYS A 33 -36.02 -6.01 7.93
N THR A 34 -36.08 -5.91 6.60
CA THR A 34 -37.06 -5.07 5.89
C THR A 34 -38.33 -5.81 5.47
N GLY A 35 -38.49 -7.06 5.91
CA GLY A 35 -39.68 -7.86 5.62
C GLY A 35 -39.78 -8.36 4.16
N LYS A 36 -38.70 -8.25 3.37
CA LYS A 36 -38.68 -8.70 1.97
C LYS A 36 -38.59 -10.21 1.83
N THR A 37 -38.07 -10.90 2.82
CA THR A 37 -38.01 -12.36 2.92
C THR A 37 -37.99 -12.80 4.38
N GLN A 38 -38.53 -13.97 4.66
CA GLN A 38 -38.40 -14.61 5.98
C GLN A 38 -37.30 -15.68 5.97
N TYR A 39 -36.81 -16.06 4.80
CA TYR A 39 -35.80 -17.10 4.63
C TYR A 39 -34.39 -16.54 4.77
N ASN A 40 -33.57 -17.16 5.64
CA ASN A 40 -32.16 -16.84 5.81
C ASN A 40 -31.31 -18.11 5.74
N PRO A 41 -30.69 -18.39 4.59
CA PRO A 41 -29.84 -19.57 4.39
C PRO A 41 -28.55 -19.54 5.22
N PHE A 42 -28.20 -18.40 5.84
CA PHE A 42 -27.00 -18.22 6.65
C PHE A 42 -27.27 -18.33 8.16
N LYS A 43 -28.51 -18.69 8.59
CA LYS A 43 -28.87 -18.74 10.01
C LYS A 43 -27.97 -19.72 10.76
N ASP A 44 -27.76 -20.91 10.17
CA ASP A 44 -27.02 -22.01 10.80
C ASP A 44 -25.69 -22.35 10.05
N ARG A 45 -25.26 -21.46 9.16
CA ARG A 45 -24.03 -21.66 8.38
C ARG A 45 -22.99 -20.60 8.71
N GLN A 46 -21.81 -21.03 9.10
CA GLN A 46 -20.65 -20.16 9.27
C GLN A 46 -19.94 -19.98 7.94
N ILE A 47 -19.62 -18.74 7.61
CA ILE A 47 -18.75 -18.43 6.49
C ILE A 47 -17.31 -18.59 6.99
N PRO A 48 -16.48 -19.42 6.32
CA PRO A 48 -15.09 -19.67 6.73
C PRO A 48 -14.29 -18.39 6.90
N GLU A 49 -13.31 -18.35 7.78
CA GLU A 49 -12.42 -17.20 7.91
C GLU A 49 -11.45 -17.10 6.72
N CYS A 50 -11.03 -15.86 6.39
CA CYS A 50 -10.01 -15.65 5.36
C CYS A 50 -8.65 -16.16 5.83
N VAL A 51 -7.97 -16.89 4.96
CA VAL A 51 -6.58 -17.28 5.17
C VAL A 51 -5.67 -16.23 4.53
N TYR A 52 -4.74 -15.71 5.31
CA TYR A 52 -3.76 -14.72 4.85
C TYR A 52 -2.35 -15.20 5.20
N GLY A 53 -1.44 -15.13 4.26
CA GLY A 53 -0.02 -15.35 4.52
C GLY A 53 0.63 -14.22 5.34
N THR A 54 1.87 -14.45 5.75
CA THR A 54 2.71 -13.45 6.41
C THR A 54 2.95 -12.26 5.46
N PRO A 55 2.87 -11.01 5.95
CA PRO A 55 3.18 -9.85 5.13
C PRO A 55 4.64 -9.84 4.69
N ILE A 56 4.88 -9.79 3.39
CA ILE A 56 6.22 -9.66 2.82
C ILE A 56 6.58 -8.18 2.75
N PHE A 57 7.77 -7.84 3.25
CA PHE A 57 8.33 -6.50 3.21
C PHE A 57 9.87 -6.56 3.06
N ILE A 58 10.49 -5.45 2.74
CA ILE A 58 11.95 -5.33 2.63
C ILE A 58 12.53 -4.79 3.94
N THR A 59 13.76 -5.20 4.22
CA THR A 59 14.53 -4.71 5.37
C THR A 59 14.98 -3.26 5.14
N ASP A 60 15.47 -2.61 6.20
CA ASP A 60 16.08 -1.27 6.09
C ASP A 60 17.30 -1.30 5.17
N GLU A 61 18.09 -2.38 5.20
CA GLU A 61 19.25 -2.56 4.33
C GLU A 61 18.84 -2.73 2.87
N GLU A 62 17.87 -3.60 2.56
CA GLU A 62 17.35 -3.76 1.21
C GLU A 62 16.77 -2.43 0.67
N ARG A 63 16.09 -1.64 1.54
CA ARG A 63 15.58 -0.32 1.18
C ARG A 63 16.73 0.63 0.82
N ARG A 64 17.85 0.59 1.58
CA ARG A 64 19.05 1.38 1.31
C ARG A 64 19.67 1.01 -0.02
N ILE A 65 19.86 -0.30 -0.29
CA ILE A 65 20.39 -0.80 -1.55
C ILE A 65 19.56 -0.32 -2.75
N ILE A 66 18.22 -0.39 -2.64
CA ILE A 66 17.31 0.10 -3.68
C ILE A 66 17.50 1.60 -3.89
N TYR A 67 17.56 2.38 -2.81
CA TYR A 67 17.68 3.84 -2.89
C TYR A 67 19.01 4.29 -3.52
N GLU A 68 20.11 3.65 -3.16
CA GLU A 68 21.46 3.97 -3.60
C GLU A 68 21.79 3.43 -5.00
N LYS A 69 20.94 2.54 -5.54
CA LYS A 69 21.16 1.99 -6.88
C LYS A 69 21.16 3.09 -7.93
N ASP A 70 22.24 3.16 -8.71
CA ASP A 70 22.28 4.04 -9.88
C ASP A 70 21.30 3.55 -10.96
N LEU A 71 20.32 4.40 -11.27
CA LEU A 71 19.31 4.21 -12.31
C LEU A 71 19.25 5.43 -13.24
N SER A 72 20.33 6.21 -13.31
CA SER A 72 20.40 7.45 -14.11
C SER A 72 20.23 7.21 -15.61
N TYR A 73 20.47 5.97 -16.06
CA TYR A 73 20.25 5.53 -17.44
C TYR A 73 18.78 5.46 -17.85
N ASP A 74 17.85 5.32 -16.88
CA ASP A 74 16.40 5.37 -17.11
C ASP A 74 15.74 6.28 -16.07
N LYS A 75 15.48 7.53 -16.49
CA LYS A 75 14.85 8.55 -15.63
C LYS A 75 13.47 8.16 -15.11
N ARG A 76 12.70 7.33 -15.85
CA ARG A 76 11.39 6.85 -15.41
C ARG A 76 11.55 5.84 -14.30
N LEU A 77 12.47 4.90 -14.47
CA LEU A 77 12.77 3.89 -13.47
C LEU A 77 13.30 4.53 -12.18
N GLU A 78 14.23 5.48 -12.29
CA GLU A 78 14.75 6.27 -11.17
C GLU A 78 13.61 6.99 -10.42
N GLN A 79 12.73 7.64 -11.15
CA GLN A 79 11.58 8.34 -10.57
C GLN A 79 10.65 7.40 -9.80
N GLN A 80 10.30 6.25 -10.37
CA GLN A 80 9.43 5.29 -9.69
C GLN A 80 10.11 4.64 -8.48
N ARG A 81 11.43 4.42 -8.52
CA ARG A 81 12.23 4.04 -7.35
C ARG A 81 12.10 5.07 -6.23
N ASP A 82 12.30 6.34 -6.53
CA ASP A 82 12.26 7.41 -5.54
C ASP A 82 10.85 7.53 -4.91
N ILE A 83 9.79 7.43 -5.71
CA ILE A 83 8.41 7.42 -5.24
C ILE A 83 8.15 6.22 -4.32
N PHE A 84 8.64 5.03 -4.68
CA PHE A 84 8.52 3.82 -3.86
C PHE A 84 9.27 3.96 -2.52
N ILE A 85 10.48 4.50 -2.55
CA ILE A 85 11.27 4.75 -1.33
C ILE A 85 10.57 5.78 -0.45
N PHE A 86 10.06 6.88 -1.02
CA PHE A 86 9.24 7.84 -0.27
C PHE A 86 8.04 7.14 0.39
N GLN A 87 7.31 6.32 -0.36
CA GLN A 87 6.17 5.57 0.17
C GLN A 87 6.58 4.61 1.29
N CYS A 88 7.79 4.02 1.24
CA CYS A 88 8.34 3.21 2.34
C CYS A 88 8.61 4.02 3.61
N TYR A 89 8.89 5.32 3.52
CA TYR A 89 9.09 6.20 4.67
C TYR A 89 7.81 6.78 5.25
N ILE A 90 6.74 6.84 4.46
CA ILE A 90 5.46 7.42 4.90
C ILE A 90 4.44 6.35 5.28
N GLY A 91 4.54 5.15 4.72
CA GLY A 91 3.63 4.05 5.00
C GLY A 91 2.21 4.24 4.46
N CYS A 92 1.97 5.22 3.60
CA CYS A 92 0.65 5.50 3.03
C CYS A 92 0.21 4.43 2.01
N ARG A 93 -1.10 4.30 1.80
CA ARG A 93 -1.62 3.51 0.68
C ARG A 93 -1.36 4.26 -0.64
N VAL A 94 -1.30 3.53 -1.74
CA VAL A 94 -1.13 4.13 -3.07
C VAL A 94 -2.24 5.14 -3.40
N SER A 95 -3.48 4.88 -2.98
CA SER A 95 -4.59 5.82 -3.14
C SER A 95 -4.39 7.13 -2.38
N ASP A 96 -3.77 7.05 -1.20
CA ASP A 96 -3.45 8.22 -0.39
C ASP A 96 -2.28 8.99 -1.02
N LEU A 97 -1.22 8.30 -1.45
CA LEU A 97 -0.08 8.88 -2.17
C LEU A 97 -0.55 9.70 -3.39
N TYR A 98 -1.50 9.15 -4.16
CA TYR A 98 -2.02 9.81 -5.37
C TYR A 98 -2.90 11.03 -5.06
N SER A 99 -3.44 11.13 -3.87
CA SER A 99 -4.20 12.29 -3.41
C SER A 99 -3.36 13.35 -2.72
N MET A 100 -2.10 13.05 -2.37
CA MET A 100 -1.24 13.99 -1.65
C MET A 100 -0.85 15.18 -2.51
N ARG A 101 -0.84 16.36 -1.89
CA ARG A 101 -0.49 17.65 -2.48
C ARG A 101 0.65 18.28 -1.69
N GLN A 102 1.28 19.30 -2.26
CA GLN A 102 2.32 20.06 -1.57
C GLN A 102 1.82 20.69 -0.26
N SER A 103 0.54 21.07 -0.22
CA SER A 103 -0.12 21.57 1.00
C SER A 103 -0.20 20.55 2.15
N ASN A 104 -0.03 19.26 1.87
CA ASN A 104 0.05 18.26 2.92
C ASN A 104 1.39 18.26 3.67
N ILE A 105 2.42 18.93 3.12
CA ILE A 105 3.72 19.06 3.78
C ILE A 105 3.69 20.32 4.63
N ILE A 106 3.71 20.16 5.93
CA ILE A 106 3.70 21.24 6.91
C ILE A 106 5.00 21.27 7.71
N THR A 107 5.29 22.40 8.33
CA THR A 107 6.38 22.54 9.29
C THR A 107 5.77 22.71 10.67
N GLU A 108 6.21 21.91 11.62
CA GLU A 108 5.78 21.97 13.01
C GLU A 108 6.99 22.22 13.92
N ARG A 109 6.80 23.09 14.89
CA ARG A 109 7.85 23.39 15.89
C ARG A 109 7.82 22.32 16.97
N THR A 110 8.95 21.66 17.15
CA THR A 110 9.13 20.64 18.20
C THR A 110 10.18 21.10 19.22
N SER A 111 10.31 20.38 20.34
CA SER A 111 11.37 20.63 21.32
C SER A 111 12.80 20.49 20.76
N ARG A 112 12.94 19.82 19.60
CA ARG A 112 14.22 19.59 18.91
C ARG A 112 14.39 20.47 17.64
N GLY A 113 13.58 21.54 17.52
CA GLY A 113 13.56 22.43 16.36
C GLY A 113 12.44 22.13 15.38
N ASP A 114 12.43 22.86 14.29
CA ASP A 114 11.40 22.74 13.27
C ASP A 114 11.51 21.41 12.52
N ARG A 115 10.39 20.70 12.39
CA ARG A 115 10.28 19.43 11.68
C ARG A 115 9.24 19.52 10.57
N LYS A 116 9.61 19.02 9.39
CA LYS A 116 8.63 18.82 8.32
C LYS A 116 7.90 17.51 8.50
N LEU A 117 6.58 17.58 8.38
CA LEU A 117 5.68 16.42 8.46
C LEU A 117 4.80 16.39 7.22
N ILE A 118 4.30 15.20 6.90
CA ILE A 118 3.21 15.06 5.95
C ILE A 118 1.93 14.71 6.70
N ASN A 119 0.90 15.54 6.50
CA ASN A 119 -0.42 15.37 7.12
C ASN A 119 -1.44 14.99 6.06
N TYR A 120 -2.16 13.91 6.29
CA TYR A 120 -3.23 13.48 5.38
C TYR A 120 -4.31 12.69 6.12
N ILE A 121 -5.51 12.68 5.55
CA ILE A 121 -6.61 11.83 6.00
C ILE A 121 -6.69 10.65 5.02
N PRO A 122 -6.48 9.39 5.49
CA PRO A 122 -6.53 8.24 4.61
C PRO A 122 -7.91 8.10 3.95
N ARG A 123 -7.95 7.94 2.63
CA ARG A 123 -9.20 7.87 1.84
C ARG A 123 -10.17 6.80 2.37
N LYS A 124 -9.64 5.64 2.78
CA LYS A 124 -10.45 4.53 3.29
C LYS A 124 -11.22 4.86 4.59
N THR A 125 -10.74 5.82 5.38
CA THR A 125 -11.32 6.21 6.68
C THR A 125 -11.93 7.60 6.66
N LYS A 126 -11.96 8.27 5.50
CA LYS A 126 -12.47 9.63 5.35
C LYS A 126 -13.97 9.72 5.62
N GLU A 127 -14.72 8.67 5.25
CA GLU A 127 -16.15 8.57 5.52
C GLU A 127 -16.37 7.95 6.90
N GLY A 128 -17.02 8.67 7.79
CA GLY A 128 -17.35 8.25 9.15
C GLY A 128 -16.52 8.95 10.22
N ASN A 129 -15.41 8.44 10.62
CA ASN A 129 -14.56 9.04 11.67
C ASN A 129 -13.15 9.31 11.11
N PRO A 130 -12.92 10.46 10.44
CA PRO A 130 -11.66 10.78 9.83
C PRO A 130 -10.56 10.98 10.89
N ILE A 131 -9.47 10.23 10.78
CA ILE A 131 -8.29 10.39 11.62
C ILE A 131 -7.18 10.96 10.74
N THR A 132 -6.63 12.10 11.14
CA THR A 132 -5.44 12.66 10.49
C THR A 132 -4.22 11.82 10.86
N VAL A 133 -3.46 11.44 9.85
CA VAL A 133 -2.17 10.78 10.00
C VAL A 133 -1.08 11.82 9.76
N SER A 134 -0.20 11.99 10.75
CA SER A 134 0.94 12.91 10.73
C SER A 134 2.22 12.10 10.78
N VAL A 135 3.02 12.15 9.72
CA VAL A 135 4.28 11.40 9.63
C VAL A 135 5.45 12.38 9.48
N PRO A 136 6.39 12.41 10.42
CA PRO A 136 7.62 13.18 10.27
C PRO A 136 8.43 12.71 9.07
N LEU A 137 8.89 13.66 8.24
CA LEU A 137 9.71 13.35 7.09
C LEU A 137 11.16 13.12 7.50
N SER A 138 11.71 11.97 7.11
CA SER A 138 13.15 11.69 7.25
C SER A 138 13.95 12.54 6.25
N GLU A 139 15.25 12.66 6.46
CA GLU A 139 16.15 13.37 5.53
C GLU A 139 16.06 12.80 4.11
N THR A 140 16.01 11.49 3.97
CA THR A 140 15.85 10.82 2.67
C THR A 140 14.54 11.19 2.00
N ALA A 141 13.43 11.15 2.75
CA ALA A 141 12.12 11.55 2.23
C ALA A 141 12.11 13.03 1.80
N LEU A 142 12.75 13.92 2.57
CA LEU A 142 12.91 15.33 2.23
C LEU A 142 13.76 15.55 0.97
N LYS A 143 14.87 14.82 0.82
CA LYS A 143 15.72 14.86 -0.39
C LYS A 143 14.90 14.47 -1.63
N ILE A 144 14.11 13.40 -1.52
CA ILE A 144 13.26 12.94 -2.61
C ILE A 144 12.21 14.01 -2.95
N VAL A 145 11.49 14.57 -1.98
CA VAL A 145 10.49 15.62 -2.23
C VAL A 145 11.13 16.83 -2.94
N LYS A 146 12.28 17.30 -2.46
CA LYS A 146 13.01 18.43 -3.07
C LYS A 146 13.43 18.13 -4.51
N LYS A 147 13.87 16.92 -4.83
CA LYS A 147 14.27 16.51 -6.18
C LYS A 147 13.15 16.71 -7.20
N TYR A 148 11.89 16.50 -6.78
CA TYR A 148 10.72 16.59 -7.66
C TYR A 148 9.95 17.92 -7.53
N GLU A 149 10.32 18.80 -6.63
CA GLU A 149 9.63 20.08 -6.41
C GLU A 149 9.60 20.97 -7.67
N TYR A 150 10.65 20.93 -8.49
CA TYR A 150 10.77 21.72 -9.71
C TYR A 150 10.14 21.05 -10.95
N MET A 151 9.81 19.76 -10.88
CA MET A 151 9.22 19.02 -12.00
C MET A 151 7.70 19.17 -12.11
N GLN A 152 7.09 19.96 -11.24
CA GLN A 152 5.64 20.02 -11.04
C GLN A 152 4.89 20.92 -12.01
N ASN A 153 5.57 21.51 -13.00
CA ASN A 153 4.91 22.36 -13.98
C ASN A 153 3.96 21.62 -14.93
N GLU A 154 4.00 20.28 -14.96
CA GLU A 154 3.11 19.45 -15.77
C GLU A 154 2.64 18.22 -14.99
N VAL A 155 1.39 18.22 -14.57
CA VAL A 155 0.77 17.06 -13.91
C VAL A 155 0.08 16.20 -14.96
N LEU A 156 0.51 14.94 -15.07
CA LEU A 156 -0.23 13.92 -15.80
C LEU A 156 -1.37 13.42 -14.90
N VAL A 157 -2.59 13.86 -15.14
CA VAL A 157 -3.77 13.32 -14.48
C VAL A 157 -4.20 12.06 -15.23
N ASP A 158 -4.18 10.93 -14.53
CA ASP A 158 -4.67 9.67 -15.06
C ASP A 158 -6.21 9.70 -15.14
N ASN A 159 -6.73 9.78 -16.35
CA ASN A 159 -8.15 9.92 -16.65
C ASN A 159 -8.87 8.56 -16.82
N ARG A 160 -8.47 7.52 -16.05
CA ARG A 160 -9.08 6.18 -16.11
C ARG A 160 -10.59 6.16 -15.87
N TYR A 161 -11.15 7.22 -15.31
CA TYR A 161 -12.58 7.34 -14.95
C TYR A 161 -13.36 8.28 -15.86
N SER A 162 -12.75 8.90 -16.88
CA SER A 162 -13.48 9.67 -17.88
C SER A 162 -14.03 8.74 -18.96
N LYS A 163 -15.34 8.80 -19.17
CA LYS A 163 -16.05 7.98 -20.18
C LYS A 163 -15.61 8.26 -21.62
N GLU A 164 -14.96 9.39 -21.88
CA GLU A 164 -14.71 9.90 -23.23
C GLU A 164 -13.27 9.70 -23.77
N ASN A 165 -12.27 9.43 -22.93
CA ASN A 165 -10.88 9.29 -23.41
C ASN A 165 -10.05 8.32 -22.55
N LYS A 166 -10.26 7.03 -22.75
CA LYS A 166 -9.58 5.96 -21.98
C LYS A 166 -8.06 5.89 -22.12
N ASN A 167 -7.43 6.63 -23.05
CA ASN A 167 -6.02 6.46 -23.43
C ASN A 167 -5.19 7.75 -23.46
N LYS A 168 -5.71 8.90 -23.06
CA LYS A 168 -4.92 10.14 -23.03
C LYS A 168 -4.76 10.64 -21.60
N ALA A 169 -3.51 10.66 -21.13
CA ALA A 169 -3.17 11.42 -19.93
C ALA A 169 -3.41 12.92 -20.23
N ILE A 170 -4.27 13.57 -19.44
CA ILE A 170 -4.52 15.00 -19.56
C ILE A 170 -3.46 15.72 -18.72
N LYS A 171 -2.71 16.62 -19.33
CA LYS A 171 -1.82 17.53 -18.62
C LYS A 171 -2.68 18.63 -17.99
N VAL A 172 -2.76 18.65 -16.68
CA VAL A 172 -3.44 19.70 -15.92
C VAL A 172 -2.38 20.52 -15.20
N LYS A 173 -2.35 21.84 -15.44
CA LYS A 173 -1.55 22.72 -14.61
C LYS A 173 -2.28 22.96 -13.29
N PRO A 174 -1.65 22.71 -12.13
CA PRO A 174 -2.27 23.04 -10.85
C PRO A 174 -2.54 24.55 -10.78
N SER A 175 -3.68 24.92 -10.20
CA SER A 175 -4.08 26.34 -10.04
C SER A 175 -3.13 27.10 -9.14
N THR A 176 -2.52 26.41 -8.17
CA THR A 176 -1.53 26.97 -7.24
C THR A 176 -0.41 25.95 -6.96
N LYS A 177 0.74 26.42 -6.47
CA LYS A 177 1.84 25.54 -6.06
C LYS A 177 1.41 24.57 -4.95
N SER A 178 0.52 24.99 -4.05
CA SER A 178 0.02 24.17 -2.93
C SER A 178 -0.88 23.02 -3.38
N ASP A 179 -1.58 23.17 -4.49
CA ASP A 179 -2.47 22.15 -5.05
C ASP A 179 -1.74 21.14 -5.95
N ALA A 180 -0.45 21.39 -6.22
CA ALA A 180 0.35 20.48 -7.03
C ALA A 180 0.54 19.14 -6.29
N PRO A 181 0.46 17.98 -6.99
CA PRO A 181 0.88 16.71 -6.45
C PRO A 181 2.33 16.76 -5.98
N ILE A 182 2.68 15.96 -4.97
CA ILE A 182 4.06 15.88 -4.50
C ILE A 182 4.98 15.28 -5.58
N PHE A 183 4.46 14.35 -6.39
CA PHE A 183 5.20 13.65 -7.43
C PHE A 183 4.45 13.63 -8.76
N PRO A 184 5.17 13.51 -9.89
CA PRO A 184 4.57 13.17 -11.18
C PRO A 184 4.19 11.68 -11.18
N LEU A 185 2.90 11.40 -10.93
CA LEU A 185 2.37 10.06 -10.76
C LEU A 185 1.94 9.46 -12.11
N ILE A 186 2.03 8.13 -12.22
CA ILE A 186 1.58 7.34 -13.37
C ILE A 186 0.47 6.36 -12.94
N ALA A 187 -0.14 5.66 -13.90
CA ALA A 187 -1.12 4.62 -13.60
C ALA A 187 -0.58 3.59 -12.58
N GLN A 188 -1.38 3.22 -11.58
CA GLN A 188 -0.96 2.31 -10.49
C GLN A 188 -0.43 0.96 -11.01
N GLN A 189 -1.06 0.42 -12.06
CA GLN A 189 -0.59 -0.83 -12.66
C GLN A 189 0.83 -0.68 -13.17
N ARG A 190 1.10 0.41 -13.93
CA ARG A 190 2.41 0.70 -14.47
C ARG A 190 3.44 1.00 -13.36
N TYR A 191 3.01 1.69 -12.30
CA TYR A 191 3.85 1.90 -11.12
C TYR A 191 4.29 0.57 -10.49
N ASN A 192 3.38 -0.40 -10.33
CA ASN A 192 3.73 -1.72 -9.81
C ASN A 192 4.67 -2.50 -10.74
N GLU A 193 4.58 -2.33 -12.06
CA GLU A 193 5.53 -2.92 -13.02
C GLU A 193 6.94 -2.34 -12.83
N TYR A 194 7.06 -1.02 -12.76
CA TYR A 194 8.34 -0.36 -12.48
C TYR A 194 8.94 -0.75 -11.12
N ILE A 195 8.14 -0.91 -10.07
CA ILE A 195 8.64 -1.40 -8.78
C ILE A 195 9.32 -2.76 -8.95
N LYS A 196 8.75 -3.68 -9.71
CA LYS A 196 9.38 -4.99 -9.98
C LYS A 196 10.69 -4.84 -10.74
N GLU A 197 10.73 -3.96 -11.74
CA GLU A 197 11.95 -3.66 -12.50
C GLU A 197 13.03 -3.05 -11.60
N VAL A 198 12.67 -2.12 -10.72
CA VAL A 198 13.57 -1.52 -9.71
C VAL A 198 14.18 -2.60 -8.81
N PHE A 199 13.39 -3.53 -8.30
CA PHE A 199 13.87 -4.63 -7.46
C PHE A 199 14.88 -5.51 -8.21
N LYS A 200 14.56 -5.88 -9.45
CA LYS A 200 15.47 -6.68 -10.31
C LYS A 200 16.77 -5.93 -10.58
N ALA A 201 16.68 -4.66 -10.97
CA ALA A 201 17.85 -3.82 -11.23
C ALA A 201 18.72 -3.60 -9.98
N SER A 202 18.11 -3.60 -8.78
CA SER A 202 18.82 -3.46 -7.51
C SER A 202 19.35 -4.78 -6.95
N GLY A 203 19.11 -5.92 -7.62
CA GLY A 203 19.56 -7.24 -7.16
C GLY A 203 18.76 -7.80 -5.97
N ILE A 204 17.62 -7.19 -5.63
CA ILE A 204 16.76 -7.67 -4.53
C ILE A 204 15.82 -8.75 -5.08
N THR A 205 16.31 -9.99 -5.08
CA THR A 205 15.64 -11.13 -5.74
C THR A 205 15.49 -12.36 -4.84
N ARG A 206 15.69 -12.21 -3.52
CA ARG A 206 15.56 -13.33 -2.58
C ARG A 206 14.22 -14.04 -2.69
N SER A 207 14.20 -15.33 -2.38
CA SER A 207 12.98 -16.14 -2.36
C SER A 207 12.08 -15.78 -1.17
N VAL A 208 10.79 -15.77 -1.39
CA VAL A 208 9.76 -15.54 -0.38
C VAL A 208 8.65 -16.57 -0.53
N SER A 209 8.14 -17.04 0.61
CA SER A 209 7.03 -17.99 0.65
C SER A 209 5.69 -17.26 0.60
N LEU A 210 4.83 -17.68 -0.29
CA LEU A 210 3.47 -17.15 -0.48
C LEU A 210 2.46 -18.27 -0.43
N ILE A 211 1.31 -17.99 0.15
CA ILE A 211 0.16 -18.90 0.03
C ILE A 211 -0.54 -18.60 -1.29
N ASN A 212 -0.65 -19.59 -2.17
CA ASN A 212 -1.46 -19.49 -3.38
C ASN A 212 -2.93 -19.33 -2.96
N PRO A 213 -3.61 -18.24 -3.36
CA PRO A 213 -4.98 -18.00 -2.92
C PRO A 213 -6.01 -18.96 -3.52
N THR A 214 -5.63 -19.75 -4.52
CA THR A 214 -6.50 -20.70 -5.22
C THR A 214 -6.32 -22.12 -4.71
N THR A 215 -5.06 -22.57 -4.51
CA THR A 215 -4.76 -23.95 -4.08
C THR A 215 -4.54 -24.07 -2.58
N GLY A 216 -4.23 -22.94 -1.89
CA GLY A 216 -3.83 -22.95 -0.47
C GLY A 216 -2.38 -23.41 -0.23
N GLU A 217 -1.66 -23.79 -1.26
CA GLU A 217 -0.30 -24.30 -1.17
C GLU A 217 0.73 -23.17 -1.00
N ILE A 218 1.88 -23.49 -0.44
CA ILE A 218 2.99 -22.56 -0.30
C ILE A 218 3.82 -22.58 -1.59
N GLU A 219 3.90 -21.43 -2.26
CA GLU A 219 4.73 -21.21 -3.43
C GLU A 219 5.95 -20.36 -3.06
N GLN A 220 7.10 -20.70 -3.65
CA GLN A 220 8.31 -19.88 -3.57
C GLN A 220 8.39 -18.97 -4.79
N LYS A 221 8.51 -17.65 -4.55
CA LYS A 221 8.66 -16.65 -5.62
C LYS A 221 9.77 -15.67 -5.29
N SER A 222 10.38 -15.07 -6.31
CA SER A 222 11.26 -13.94 -6.07
C SER A 222 10.49 -12.76 -5.48
N ILE A 223 11.06 -12.10 -4.47
CA ILE A 223 10.46 -10.88 -3.90
C ILE A 223 10.25 -9.81 -4.97
N ALA A 224 11.13 -9.75 -5.99
CA ALA A 224 10.99 -8.84 -7.12
C ALA A 224 9.70 -9.09 -7.93
N ASP A 225 9.28 -10.34 -8.10
CA ASP A 225 8.08 -10.67 -8.88
C ASP A 225 6.78 -10.35 -8.15
N VAL A 226 6.82 -10.26 -6.83
CA VAL A 226 5.67 -9.94 -5.97
C VAL A 226 5.70 -8.51 -5.42
N ALA A 227 6.76 -7.76 -5.75
CA ALA A 227 6.91 -6.36 -5.36
C ALA A 227 5.76 -5.51 -5.90
N SER A 228 5.28 -4.58 -5.08
CA SER A 228 4.17 -3.69 -5.42
C SER A 228 4.13 -2.48 -4.48
N SER A 229 3.38 -1.47 -4.84
CA SER A 229 3.14 -0.29 -4.01
C SER A 229 2.63 -0.61 -2.59
N HIS A 230 1.91 -1.73 -2.43
CA HIS A 230 1.45 -2.16 -1.10
C HIS A 230 2.61 -2.68 -0.22
N MET A 231 3.67 -3.20 -0.85
CA MET A 231 4.89 -3.61 -0.13
C MET A 231 5.58 -2.42 0.55
N ALA A 232 5.55 -1.22 -0.04
CA ALA A 232 6.09 -0.02 0.60
C ALA A 232 5.45 0.24 1.98
N ARG A 233 4.11 0.15 2.07
CA ARG A 233 3.40 0.28 3.34
C ARG A 233 3.73 -0.85 4.32
N ARG A 234 3.86 -2.08 3.82
CA ARG A 234 4.29 -3.22 4.64
C ARG A 234 5.70 -3.02 5.18
N THR A 235 6.60 -2.48 4.37
CA THR A 235 7.98 -2.13 4.75
C THR A 235 8.00 -1.09 5.88
N PHE A 236 7.20 -0.02 5.76
CA PHE A 236 7.08 0.98 6.82
C PHE A 236 6.63 0.36 8.13
N VAL A 237 5.53 -0.38 8.11
CA VAL A 237 4.94 -0.97 9.32
C VAL A 237 5.84 -2.05 9.92
N GLY A 238 6.39 -2.95 9.09
CA GLY A 238 7.24 -4.05 9.55
C GLY A 238 8.53 -3.55 10.19
N ASN A 239 9.27 -2.66 9.51
CA ASN A 239 10.52 -2.14 10.04
C ASN A 239 10.31 -1.25 11.28
N LEU A 240 9.22 -0.47 11.29
CA LEU A 240 8.90 0.35 12.46
C LEU A 240 8.52 -0.51 13.67
N TYR A 241 7.72 -1.57 13.44
CA TYR A 241 7.33 -2.50 14.49
C TYR A 241 8.53 -3.25 15.08
N ASN A 242 9.48 -3.65 14.25
CA ASN A 242 10.73 -4.28 14.71
C ASN A 242 11.55 -3.36 15.62
N LYS A 243 11.45 -2.03 15.45
CA LYS A 243 12.19 -1.04 16.25
C LYS A 243 11.49 -0.65 17.55
N VAL A 244 10.18 -0.48 17.51
CA VAL A 244 9.43 0.15 18.62
C VAL A 244 8.58 -0.86 19.38
N GLN A 245 8.06 -1.91 18.73
CA GLN A 245 7.17 -2.94 19.29
C GLN A 245 5.88 -2.40 19.96
N ASP A 246 5.61 -1.10 19.84
CA ASP A 246 4.36 -0.49 20.29
C ASP A 246 3.35 -0.42 19.15
N PRO A 247 2.28 -1.27 19.17
CA PRO A 247 1.26 -1.29 18.15
C PRO A 247 0.52 0.05 18.00
N ASN A 248 0.33 0.79 19.10
CA ASN A 248 -0.45 2.02 19.09
C ASN A 248 0.32 3.14 18.40
N LEU A 249 1.62 3.26 18.71
CA LEU A 249 2.49 4.23 18.07
C LEU A 249 2.64 3.94 16.57
N VAL A 250 2.91 2.68 16.20
CA VAL A 250 2.99 2.28 14.78
C VAL A 250 1.63 2.45 14.07
N GLY A 251 0.53 2.18 14.78
CA GLY A 251 -0.84 2.39 14.31
C GLY A 251 -1.13 3.85 14.00
N SER A 252 -0.75 4.77 14.90
CA SER A 252 -0.94 6.22 14.71
C SER A 252 -0.22 6.77 13.48
N LEU A 253 1.02 6.32 13.25
CA LEU A 253 1.83 6.72 12.10
C LEU A 253 1.37 6.11 10.78
N SER A 254 0.71 4.95 10.83
CA SER A 254 0.28 4.22 9.63
C SER A 254 -1.23 4.33 9.35
N GLY A 255 -2.01 4.92 10.26
CA GLY A 255 -3.46 5.01 10.16
C GLY A 255 -4.16 3.64 10.23
N HIS A 256 -3.61 2.69 11.00
CA HIS A 256 -4.30 1.47 11.38
C HIS A 256 -5.13 1.71 12.64
N LYS A 257 -6.36 1.18 12.64
CA LYS A 257 -7.18 1.18 13.85
C LYS A 257 -6.61 0.18 14.86
N GLU A 258 -6.71 0.52 16.13
CA GLU A 258 -6.42 -0.38 17.23
C GLU A 258 -7.22 -1.69 17.09
N GLY A 259 -6.60 -2.83 17.45
CA GLY A 259 -7.22 -4.16 17.31
C GLY A 259 -7.40 -4.65 15.86
N SER A 260 -6.90 -3.93 14.85
CA SER A 260 -7.00 -4.36 13.46
C SER A 260 -6.33 -5.70 13.22
N ARG A 261 -7.10 -6.71 12.76
CA ARG A 261 -6.57 -8.03 12.35
C ARG A 261 -5.48 -7.91 11.28
N ALA A 262 -5.60 -6.94 10.37
CA ALA A 262 -4.60 -6.68 9.35
C ALA A 262 -3.28 -6.21 9.97
N PHE A 263 -3.34 -5.41 11.05
CA PHE A 263 -2.18 -4.93 11.76
C PHE A 263 -1.53 -6.03 12.62
N ALA A 264 -2.34 -6.89 13.26
CA ALA A 264 -1.84 -8.00 14.07
C ALA A 264 -0.87 -8.94 13.31
N ARG A 265 -1.00 -9.02 11.98
CA ARG A 265 -0.12 -9.82 11.10
C ARG A 265 1.33 -9.31 11.05
N TYR A 266 1.57 -8.04 11.37
CA TYR A 266 2.92 -7.46 11.47
C TYR A 266 3.59 -7.74 12.82
N ARG A 267 2.83 -8.26 13.80
CA ARG A 267 3.34 -8.68 15.10
C ARG A 267 4.14 -9.98 15.04
N THR A 268 4.41 -10.50 13.84
CA THR A 268 5.33 -11.62 13.67
C THR A 268 6.71 -11.15 14.11
N ILE A 269 7.06 -11.48 15.36
CA ILE A 269 8.31 -11.09 15.98
C ILE A 269 9.44 -11.70 15.15
N ASN A 270 10.40 -10.87 14.74
CA ASN A 270 11.60 -11.32 14.04
C ASN A 270 12.31 -12.39 14.89
N ILE A 271 12.96 -13.35 14.22
CA ILE A 271 13.69 -14.42 14.90
C ILE A 271 14.78 -13.86 15.81
N ASP A 272 15.43 -12.75 15.38
CA ASP A 272 16.47 -12.08 16.17
C ASP A 272 15.90 -11.53 17.50
N ILE A 273 14.71 -10.92 17.46
CA ILE A 273 14.04 -10.43 18.68
C ILE A 273 13.64 -11.60 19.60
N LYS A 274 13.23 -12.75 19.01
CA LYS A 274 12.94 -13.96 19.80
C LYS A 274 14.21 -14.50 20.45
N ALA A 275 15.32 -14.52 19.71
CA ALA A 275 16.62 -14.93 20.24
C ALA A 275 17.05 -14.01 21.38
N ASP A 276 17.02 -12.69 21.17
CA ASP A 276 17.35 -11.70 22.21
C ASP A 276 16.49 -11.82 23.48
N LEU A 277 15.23 -12.23 23.35
CA LEU A 277 14.35 -12.46 24.50
C LEU A 277 14.73 -13.73 25.25
N ILE A 278 15.08 -14.80 24.53
CA ILE A 278 15.53 -16.06 25.16
C ILE A 278 16.90 -15.88 25.80
N ASP A 279 17.82 -15.16 25.14
CA ASP A 279 19.16 -14.91 25.67
C ASP A 279 19.18 -14.03 26.93
N LYS A 280 18.07 -13.32 27.23
CA LYS A 280 17.87 -12.52 28.45
C LYS A 280 17.19 -13.28 29.59
N MET A 281 16.76 -14.52 29.37
CA MET A 281 16.17 -15.38 30.41
C MET A 281 17.26 -16.13 31.19
#